data_3d42d42b482c2e1e5e29f5ee7c22b028
#
_entry.id   3d42d42b482c2e1e5e29f5ee7c22b028
#
_cell.length_a   1.000
_cell.length_b   1.000
_cell.length_c   1.000
_cell.angle_alpha   90.00
_cell.angle_beta   90.00
_cell.angle_gamma   90.00
#
_symmetry.space_group_name_H-M   'P 1'
#
loop_
_entity.id
_entity.type
_entity.pdbx_description
1 polymer ?
#
loop_
_entity_poly.entity_id
_entity_poly.type
_entity_poly.pdbx_seq_one_letter_code
_entity_poly.pdbx_strand_id
1 'polypeptide(L)'
;MSATQGSWETLTYQSPVLPIHAALLSPGADGRAKVLFLAGSGNNPDTTGELYGSAVWDYEQGTFSRPVTPLNSAGNPIDFFCAGQSFLADGRLLVMGGTERYDPFEGLSDTLAFDPKTLEWTIVQSMESGRWYPTAVTLRDGNVFACSGKEENGFLDTYPEIYSPSIGWSVVNPTPNPPTSPLGMYSAIFLLRDGRLFYSGGYFDNNNGVSPRLLTLPTPPGTITEQPVGGLTDMNSRDQSASVLLPPADQQQVMIMGGGNSFYGTATNSVNIVQLSTAARAVSNPTYKVAPALKYARMHHSAVILPDRTVFVCGGSGMGESGAMATKAGEIYNPATNTWTEAASEEVVRLYHSVALLLPDGRVISVGGNPARDSQELRISVYKPPYFFKGTRPVINSAPVKVAYGASFQIQTPQARAIKWVNLIRPSAATHSCDTEQRLQNVVINSRTSTALNVTLTSNRNLAPPGFYMLFITDNNNVPSIAKWIQITP
;
A
#
# COMPACT_ATOMS: atom_id res chain seq x y z
N MET A 1 -14.94 -25.70 -3.86
CA MET A 1 -14.57 -24.62 -2.94
C MET A 1 -13.45 -23.76 -3.51
N SER A 2 -12.31 -24.29 -3.96
CA SER A 2 -11.16 -23.48 -4.47
C SER A 2 -11.49 -22.56 -5.64
N ALA A 3 -12.38 -22.97 -6.56
CA ALA A 3 -12.76 -22.15 -7.73
C ALA A 3 -13.63 -20.92 -7.38
N THR A 4 -14.21 -20.88 -6.20
CA THR A 4 -15.03 -19.77 -5.70
C THR A 4 -14.38 -19.00 -4.57
N GLN A 5 -13.60 -19.67 -3.72
CA GLN A 5 -13.03 -19.10 -2.50
C GLN A 5 -11.51 -18.95 -2.53
N GLY A 6 -10.83 -19.56 -3.53
CA GLY A 6 -9.38 -19.68 -3.52
C GLY A 6 -8.87 -20.72 -2.50
N SER A 7 -7.58 -20.65 -2.19
CA SER A 7 -6.97 -21.53 -1.17
C SER A 7 -5.75 -20.87 -0.52
N TRP A 8 -5.52 -21.20 0.73
CA TRP A 8 -4.32 -20.83 1.48
C TRP A 8 -3.32 -21.98 1.55
N GLU A 9 -2.05 -21.61 1.65
CA GLU A 9 -0.92 -22.46 1.93
C GLU A 9 -0.02 -21.72 2.94
N THR A 10 0.29 -22.33 4.06
CA THR A 10 1.30 -21.83 4.98
C THR A 10 2.63 -22.47 4.62
N LEU A 11 3.66 -21.66 4.40
CA LEU A 11 4.99 -22.14 4.01
C LEU A 11 5.65 -22.91 5.16
N THR A 12 6.54 -23.83 4.83
CA THR A 12 7.24 -24.68 5.82
C THR A 12 8.39 -23.95 6.54
N TYR A 13 8.73 -22.76 6.10
CA TYR A 13 9.73 -21.88 6.70
C TYR A 13 9.09 -20.55 7.13
N GLN A 14 9.79 -19.81 7.96
CA GLN A 14 9.31 -18.57 8.57
C GLN A 14 10.20 -17.39 8.19
N SER A 15 9.67 -16.18 8.37
CA SER A 15 10.45 -14.96 8.27
C SER A 15 11.48 -14.88 9.41
N PRO A 16 12.72 -14.44 9.14
CA PRO A 16 13.73 -14.23 10.18
C PRO A 16 13.51 -12.96 10.99
N VAL A 17 12.54 -12.13 10.62
CA VAL A 17 12.13 -10.89 11.32
C VAL A 17 10.61 -10.83 11.38
N LEU A 18 10.04 -10.04 12.30
CA LEU A 18 8.60 -9.76 12.29
C LEU A 18 8.28 -8.81 11.11
N PRO A 19 7.52 -9.25 10.08
CA PRO A 19 7.18 -8.40 8.95
C PRO A 19 6.08 -7.39 9.30
N ILE A 20 6.46 -6.29 9.95
CA ILE A 20 5.55 -5.18 10.31
C ILE A 20 5.24 -4.34 9.08
N HIS A 21 6.26 -4.15 8.23
CA HIS A 21 6.13 -3.57 6.90
C HIS A 21 6.54 -4.62 5.86
N ALA A 22 5.91 -4.57 4.71
CA ALA A 22 6.32 -5.35 3.56
C ALA A 22 6.24 -4.52 2.29
N ALA A 23 7.28 -4.62 1.45
CA ALA A 23 7.33 -3.95 0.15
C ALA A 23 7.73 -4.94 -0.95
N LEU A 24 6.95 -4.99 -2.04
CA LEU A 24 7.30 -5.77 -3.21
C LEU A 24 8.31 -4.98 -4.06
N LEU A 25 9.56 -5.39 -4.02
CA LEU A 25 10.64 -4.76 -4.78
C LEU A 25 10.56 -5.10 -6.27
N SER A 26 10.89 -4.13 -7.13
CA SER A 26 11.11 -4.39 -8.55
C SER A 26 12.28 -5.36 -8.75
N PRO A 27 12.41 -6.00 -9.94
CA PRO A 27 13.49 -6.94 -10.19
C PRO A 27 14.87 -6.36 -9.90
N GLY A 28 15.64 -7.11 -9.12
CA GLY A 28 17.02 -6.80 -8.80
C GLY A 28 18.01 -7.09 -9.94
N ALA A 29 19.31 -7.10 -9.63
CA ALA A 29 20.36 -7.41 -10.60
C ALA A 29 20.24 -8.84 -11.17
N ASP A 30 19.65 -9.76 -10.44
CA ASP A 30 19.39 -11.13 -10.84
C ASP A 30 18.11 -11.32 -11.68
N GLY A 31 17.40 -10.21 -11.97
CA GLY A 31 16.16 -10.20 -12.74
C GLY A 31 14.91 -10.69 -11.96
N ARG A 32 15.04 -11.02 -10.67
CA ARG A 32 13.93 -11.49 -9.83
C ARG A 32 13.41 -10.37 -8.92
N ALA A 33 12.10 -10.32 -8.78
CA ALA A 33 11.45 -9.51 -7.77
C ALA A 33 11.54 -10.20 -6.40
N LYS A 34 11.65 -9.42 -5.34
CA LYS A 34 11.77 -9.90 -3.96
C LYS A 34 10.84 -9.12 -3.05
N VAL A 35 10.62 -9.61 -1.86
CA VAL A 35 9.85 -8.87 -0.84
C VAL A 35 10.79 -8.42 0.26
N LEU A 36 10.79 -7.13 0.56
CA LEU A 36 11.50 -6.57 1.71
C LEU A 36 10.55 -6.55 2.91
N PHE A 37 10.97 -7.17 4.01
CA PHE A 37 10.33 -7.10 5.32
C PHE A 37 11.09 -6.14 6.22
N LEU A 38 10.38 -5.24 6.90
CA LEU A 38 10.96 -4.29 7.84
C LEU A 38 10.36 -4.56 9.23
N ALA A 39 11.24 -4.71 10.20
CA ALA A 39 10.90 -4.91 11.60
C ALA A 39 11.41 -3.78 12.49
N GLY A 40 12.56 -3.17 12.17
CA GLY A 40 13.25 -2.30 13.10
C GLY A 40 13.49 -2.98 14.43
N SER A 41 13.15 -2.36 15.53
CA SER A 41 13.17 -2.94 16.89
C SER A 41 12.11 -4.02 17.13
N GLY A 42 11.14 -4.19 16.20
CA GLY A 42 10.08 -5.19 16.35
C GLY A 42 9.09 -4.91 17.48
N ASN A 43 8.93 -3.66 17.87
CA ASN A 43 8.14 -3.22 19.03
C ASN A 43 8.73 -3.68 20.38
N ASN A 44 10.03 -3.82 20.46
CA ASN A 44 10.71 -4.19 21.71
C ASN A 44 11.62 -3.04 22.18
N PRO A 45 11.21 -2.26 23.18
CA PRO A 45 12.01 -1.14 23.69
C PRO A 45 13.31 -1.58 24.41
N ASP A 46 13.40 -2.85 24.79
CA ASP A 46 14.55 -3.37 25.55
C ASP A 46 15.69 -3.88 24.65
N THR A 47 15.50 -3.89 23.33
CA THR A 47 16.55 -4.27 22.36
C THR A 47 17.56 -3.13 22.16
N THR A 48 18.24 -2.72 23.22
CA THR A 48 19.37 -1.79 23.10
C THR A 48 20.53 -2.49 22.39
N GLY A 49 20.70 -2.22 21.09
CA GLY A 49 21.84 -2.65 20.29
C GLY A 49 21.60 -3.79 19.30
N GLU A 50 20.55 -4.57 19.41
CA GLU A 50 20.17 -5.57 18.40
C GLU A 50 18.78 -5.27 17.84
N LEU A 51 18.73 -4.51 16.76
CA LEU A 51 17.50 -4.39 15.99
C LEU A 51 17.29 -5.66 15.19
N TYR A 52 16.05 -6.12 15.12
CA TYR A 52 15.68 -7.16 14.15
C TYR A 52 15.92 -6.69 12.70
N GLY A 53 15.93 -5.38 12.47
CA GLY A 53 16.27 -4.73 11.22
C GLY A 53 15.33 -5.11 10.09
N SER A 54 15.90 -5.63 8.99
CA SER A 54 15.16 -6.01 7.79
C SER A 54 15.58 -7.36 7.24
N ALA A 55 14.72 -7.94 6.39
CA ALA A 55 15.01 -9.16 5.64
C ALA A 55 14.46 -9.06 4.21
N VAL A 56 15.22 -9.50 3.23
CA VAL A 56 14.80 -9.63 1.85
C VAL A 56 14.46 -11.09 1.57
N TRP A 57 13.24 -11.34 1.18
CA TRP A 57 12.74 -12.66 0.83
C TRP A 57 12.71 -12.84 -0.69
N ASP A 58 13.51 -13.78 -1.19
CA ASP A 58 13.37 -14.33 -2.53
C ASP A 58 12.29 -15.42 -2.50
N TYR A 59 11.05 -15.03 -2.83
CA TYR A 59 9.90 -15.92 -2.71
C TYR A 59 9.87 -17.04 -3.76
N GLU A 60 10.68 -16.93 -4.83
CA GLU A 60 10.83 -17.99 -5.83
C GLU A 60 11.82 -19.06 -5.36
N GLN A 61 12.86 -18.67 -4.62
CA GLN A 61 13.87 -19.57 -4.07
C GLN A 61 13.57 -20.02 -2.64
N GLY A 62 12.68 -19.35 -1.94
CA GLY A 62 12.39 -19.60 -0.53
C GLY A 62 13.55 -19.24 0.43
N THR A 63 14.39 -18.28 0.02
CA THR A 63 15.59 -17.88 0.78
C THR A 63 15.50 -16.45 1.28
N PHE A 64 16.27 -16.15 2.34
CA PHE A 64 16.36 -14.82 2.93
C PHE A 64 17.78 -14.28 2.92
N SER A 65 17.91 -12.96 2.76
CA SER A 65 19.11 -12.21 3.09
C SER A 65 18.78 -11.13 4.12
N ARG A 66 19.79 -10.73 4.90
CA ARG A 66 19.66 -9.73 5.97
C ARG A 66 20.53 -8.52 5.61
N PRO A 67 19.94 -7.45 5.01
CA PRO A 67 20.65 -6.19 4.80
C PRO A 67 21.12 -5.59 6.12
N VAL A 68 22.33 -5.03 6.10
CA VAL A 68 22.89 -4.33 7.28
C VAL A 68 22.10 -3.06 7.54
N THR A 69 21.60 -2.89 8.76
CA THR A 69 20.91 -1.65 9.16
C THR A 69 21.94 -0.53 9.28
N PRO A 70 21.75 0.63 8.61
CA PRO A 70 22.64 1.76 8.75
C PRO A 70 22.68 2.31 10.18
N LEU A 71 23.81 2.90 10.53
CA LEU A 71 24.01 3.57 11.83
C LEU A 71 23.74 5.07 11.69
N ASN A 72 23.13 5.66 12.68
CA ASN A 72 22.99 7.11 12.81
C ASN A 72 24.34 7.77 13.18
N SER A 73 24.38 9.10 13.30
CA SER A 73 25.59 9.86 13.62
C SER A 73 26.19 9.52 14.99
N ALA A 74 25.41 8.96 15.90
CA ALA A 74 25.85 8.49 17.22
C ALA A 74 26.39 7.06 17.20
N GLY A 75 26.37 6.38 16.05
CA GLY A 75 26.81 4.99 15.88
C GLY A 75 25.80 3.94 16.28
N ASN A 76 24.55 4.32 16.50
CA ASN A 76 23.44 3.38 16.80
C ASN A 76 22.70 2.99 15.53
N PRO A 77 22.19 1.73 15.41
CA PRO A 77 21.33 1.34 14.31
C PRO A 77 20.08 2.22 14.23
N ILE A 78 19.75 2.68 13.02
CA ILE A 78 18.53 3.48 12.78
C ILE A 78 17.31 2.58 12.93
N ASP A 79 16.43 2.92 13.88
CA ASP A 79 15.21 2.15 14.14
C ASP A 79 14.05 2.63 13.26
N PHE A 80 13.89 2.02 12.10
CA PHE A 80 12.76 2.27 11.19
C PHE A 80 11.46 1.53 11.59
N PHE A 81 11.35 1.07 12.83
CA PHE A 81 10.08 0.57 13.35
C PHE A 81 9.02 1.67 13.28
N CYS A 82 7.89 1.35 12.65
CA CYS A 82 6.79 2.29 12.44
C CYS A 82 7.14 3.51 11.56
N ALA A 83 8.06 3.34 10.60
CA ALA A 83 8.39 4.34 9.58
C ALA A 83 7.31 4.46 8.49
N GLY A 84 7.37 5.52 7.70
CA GLY A 84 6.65 5.65 6.43
C GLY A 84 7.47 5.04 5.29
N GLN A 85 6.80 4.63 4.20
CA GLN A 85 7.49 4.04 3.06
C GLN A 85 6.82 4.39 1.73
N SER A 86 7.61 4.61 0.68
CA SER A 86 7.13 4.91 -0.67
C SER A 86 8.19 4.59 -1.72
N PHE A 87 7.76 4.16 -2.93
CA PHE A 87 8.69 3.87 -4.01
C PHE A 87 9.09 5.13 -4.78
N LEU A 88 10.39 5.28 -5.02
CA LEU A 88 10.96 6.24 -5.96
C LEU A 88 10.80 5.76 -7.42
N ALA A 89 10.91 6.69 -8.36
CA ALA A 89 10.76 6.39 -9.80
C ALA A 89 11.83 5.43 -10.34
N ASP A 90 13.00 5.37 -9.69
CA ASP A 90 14.10 4.46 -10.04
C ASP A 90 13.96 3.05 -9.46
N GLY A 91 12.94 2.83 -8.61
CA GLY A 91 12.60 1.55 -7.98
C GLY A 91 13.15 1.36 -6.57
N ARG A 92 13.95 2.30 -6.06
CA ARG A 92 14.36 2.28 -4.65
C ARG A 92 13.14 2.49 -3.75
N LEU A 93 13.14 1.88 -2.58
CA LEU A 93 12.16 2.14 -1.54
C LEU A 93 12.71 3.22 -0.61
N LEU A 94 12.02 4.35 -0.52
CA LEU A 94 12.29 5.37 0.48
C LEU A 94 11.55 4.98 1.77
N VAL A 95 12.29 4.96 2.88
CA VAL A 95 11.78 4.70 4.24
C VAL A 95 12.15 5.90 5.10
N MET A 96 11.17 6.51 5.74
CA MET A 96 11.34 7.78 6.44
C MET A 96 10.75 7.74 7.83
N GLY A 97 11.44 8.33 8.78
CA GLY A 97 11.06 8.31 10.17
C GLY A 97 11.28 6.94 10.82
N GLY A 98 10.55 6.68 11.87
CA GLY A 98 10.69 5.49 12.69
C GLY A 98 10.70 5.87 14.17
N THR A 99 11.25 5.03 15.01
CA THR A 99 11.22 5.20 16.47
C THR A 99 12.54 5.76 16.98
N GLU A 100 12.53 6.99 17.51
CA GLU A 100 13.65 7.55 18.28
C GLU A 100 13.62 7.04 19.71
N ARG A 101 12.43 7.00 20.30
CA ARG A 101 12.23 6.60 21.68
C ARG A 101 10.84 6.00 21.91
N TYR A 102 10.79 5.07 22.85
CA TYR A 102 9.56 4.53 23.43
C TYR A 102 9.21 5.27 24.72
N ASP A 103 7.92 5.40 24.98
CA ASP A 103 7.29 5.94 26.19
C ASP A 103 7.92 7.25 26.74
N PRO A 104 7.52 8.40 26.20
CA PRO A 104 6.56 8.57 25.12
C PRO A 104 7.16 8.20 23.75
N PHE A 105 6.33 7.79 22.80
CA PHE A 105 6.80 7.55 21.46
C PHE A 105 7.21 8.85 20.78
N GLU A 106 8.47 8.89 20.34
CA GLU A 106 9.10 10.00 19.62
C GLU A 106 9.59 9.51 18.26
N GLY A 107 9.49 10.37 17.25
CA GLY A 107 9.80 10.03 15.87
C GLY A 107 11.21 10.40 15.45
N LEU A 108 11.84 9.55 14.62
CA LEU A 108 13.08 9.83 13.92
C LEU A 108 12.88 10.76 12.74
N SER A 109 13.85 11.62 12.44
CA SER A 109 13.91 12.40 11.19
C SER A 109 14.71 11.70 10.10
N ASP A 110 15.40 10.61 10.41
CA ASP A 110 16.22 9.86 9.45
C ASP A 110 15.41 9.36 8.27
N THR A 111 16.05 9.35 7.11
CA THR A 111 15.49 8.80 5.87
C THR A 111 16.49 7.87 5.20
N LEU A 112 16.01 6.70 4.82
CA LEU A 112 16.79 5.65 4.18
C LEU A 112 16.24 5.37 2.78
N ALA A 113 17.12 4.98 1.86
CA ALA A 113 16.73 4.44 0.56
C ALA A 113 17.27 3.01 0.42
N PHE A 114 16.40 2.05 0.12
CA PHE A 114 16.76 0.67 -0.15
C PHE A 114 16.85 0.43 -1.66
N ASP A 115 18.01 -0.04 -2.13
CA ASP A 115 18.19 -0.37 -3.55
C ASP A 115 17.90 -1.85 -3.82
N PRO A 116 16.88 -2.20 -4.63
CA PRO A 116 16.56 -3.58 -4.97
C PRO A 116 17.63 -4.28 -5.81
N LYS A 117 18.58 -3.55 -6.40
CA LYS A 117 19.65 -4.12 -7.23
C LYS A 117 20.85 -4.58 -6.41
N THR A 118 21.24 -3.80 -5.41
CA THR A 118 22.38 -4.11 -4.52
C THR A 118 21.92 -4.81 -3.25
N LEU A 119 20.65 -4.68 -2.88
CA LEU A 119 20.04 -5.10 -1.62
C LEU A 119 20.67 -4.39 -0.40
N GLU A 120 21.01 -3.13 -0.58
CA GLU A 120 21.68 -2.31 0.44
C GLU A 120 20.86 -1.07 0.77
N TRP A 121 21.04 -0.59 1.99
CA TRP A 121 20.52 0.67 2.50
C TRP A 121 21.51 1.82 2.26
N THR A 122 20.98 2.98 1.96
CA THR A 122 21.72 4.25 1.91
C THR A 122 20.97 5.28 2.75
N ILE A 123 21.71 5.99 3.62
CA ILE A 123 21.17 7.15 4.31
C ILE A 123 21.07 8.28 3.30
N VAL A 124 19.90 8.92 3.24
CA VAL A 124 19.67 10.14 2.46
C VAL A 124 19.41 11.32 3.39
N GLN A 125 19.13 12.50 2.85
CA GLN A 125 18.86 13.67 3.68
C GLN A 125 17.69 13.40 4.63
N SER A 126 17.85 13.74 5.91
CA SER A 126 16.79 13.66 6.93
C SER A 126 15.69 14.69 6.69
N MET A 127 14.49 14.41 7.20
CA MET A 127 13.38 15.35 7.28
C MET A 127 13.71 16.50 8.22
N GLU A 128 12.95 17.58 8.12
CA GLU A 128 13.04 18.70 9.09
C GLU A 128 12.55 18.28 10.48
N SER A 129 11.47 17.48 10.52
CA SER A 129 10.89 16.95 11.76
C SER A 129 10.94 15.43 11.79
N GLY A 130 11.12 14.85 12.97
CA GLY A 130 10.93 13.43 13.20
C GLY A 130 9.49 12.98 12.99
N ARG A 131 9.32 11.72 12.62
CA ARG A 131 7.97 11.14 12.37
C ARG A 131 7.91 9.70 12.83
N TRP A 132 7.05 9.43 13.79
CA TRP A 132 6.63 8.11 14.18
C TRP A 132 5.22 7.86 13.62
N TYR A 133 5.02 6.84 12.78
CA TYR A 133 3.79 6.57 12.03
C TYR A 133 3.40 7.63 10.97
N PRO A 134 4.33 8.09 10.12
CA PRO A 134 3.99 9.00 9.04
C PRO A 134 3.30 8.28 7.87
N THR A 135 2.58 9.05 7.07
CA THR A 135 2.10 8.61 5.76
C THR A 135 3.01 9.15 4.66
N ALA A 136 3.32 8.29 3.68
CA ALA A 136 4.06 8.64 2.47
C ALA A 136 3.22 8.39 1.22
N VAL A 137 3.26 9.30 0.24
CA VAL A 137 2.52 9.19 -1.03
C VAL A 137 3.39 9.62 -2.19
N THR A 138 3.58 8.73 -3.18
CA THR A 138 4.27 9.10 -4.43
C THR A 138 3.42 10.06 -5.26
N LEU A 139 4.00 11.20 -5.66
CA LEU A 139 3.38 12.23 -6.48
C LEU A 139 3.59 11.98 -7.99
N ARG A 140 2.92 12.79 -8.82
CA ARG A 140 2.96 12.71 -10.30
C ARG A 140 4.34 12.85 -10.94
N ASP A 141 5.26 13.48 -10.27
CA ASP A 141 6.63 13.75 -10.71
C ASP A 141 7.66 12.78 -10.11
N GLY A 142 7.21 11.85 -9.28
CA GLY A 142 8.06 10.88 -8.58
C GLY A 142 8.62 11.39 -7.25
N ASN A 143 8.26 12.62 -6.86
CA ASN A 143 8.52 13.10 -5.51
C ASN A 143 7.61 12.37 -4.50
N VAL A 144 7.98 12.40 -3.22
CA VAL A 144 7.22 11.76 -2.15
C VAL A 144 6.71 12.81 -1.17
N PHE A 145 5.39 12.87 -1.02
CA PHE A 145 4.73 13.67 0.01
C PHE A 145 4.69 12.89 1.31
N ALA A 146 5.18 13.48 2.39
CA ALA A 146 5.12 12.94 3.75
C ALA A 146 4.27 13.83 4.64
N CYS A 147 3.46 13.23 5.50
CA CYS A 147 2.64 13.98 6.44
C CYS A 147 2.35 13.16 7.69
N SER A 148 1.97 13.87 8.76
CA SER A 148 1.60 13.25 10.04
C SER A 148 2.76 12.49 10.70
N GLY A 149 2.44 11.70 11.71
CA GLY A 149 3.38 11.05 12.60
C GLY A 149 3.69 11.90 13.84
N LYS A 150 4.23 11.28 14.88
CA LYS A 150 4.70 12.03 16.07
C LYS A 150 6.12 12.51 15.85
N GLU A 151 6.36 13.76 16.21
CA GLU A 151 7.68 14.40 16.20
C GLU A 151 8.60 13.88 17.33
N GLU A 152 9.83 14.42 17.40
CA GLU A 152 10.80 14.18 18.45
C GLU A 152 10.30 14.58 19.86
N ASN A 153 9.28 15.44 19.91
CA ASN A 153 8.63 15.88 21.16
C ASN A 153 7.38 15.06 21.52
N GLY A 154 7.04 14.03 20.72
CA GLY A 154 5.87 13.18 20.89
C GLY A 154 4.53 13.79 20.47
N PHE A 155 4.50 15.02 19.95
CA PHE A 155 3.30 15.63 19.41
C PHE A 155 3.11 15.27 17.93
N LEU A 156 1.86 15.37 17.46
CA LEU A 156 1.54 15.08 16.06
C LEU A 156 2.07 16.19 15.13
N ASP A 157 2.89 15.80 14.14
CA ASP A 157 3.36 16.73 13.12
C ASP A 157 2.24 17.20 12.21
N THR A 158 2.14 18.50 12.02
CA THR A 158 1.15 19.17 11.15
C THR A 158 1.79 19.86 9.94
N TYR A 159 3.10 19.73 9.74
CA TYR A 159 3.84 20.34 8.63
C TYR A 159 4.26 19.27 7.61
N PRO A 160 3.49 19.07 6.53
CA PRO A 160 3.88 18.12 5.49
C PRO A 160 5.20 18.53 4.81
N GLU A 161 5.94 17.51 4.39
CA GLU A 161 7.18 17.67 3.66
C GLU A 161 7.11 16.95 2.30
N ILE A 162 7.93 17.39 1.34
CA ILE A 162 8.09 16.73 0.05
C ILE A 162 9.56 16.37 -0.14
N TYR A 163 9.82 15.09 -0.38
CA TYR A 163 11.12 14.59 -0.79
C TYR A 163 11.24 14.61 -2.30
N SER A 164 12.33 15.21 -2.79
CA SER A 164 12.76 15.11 -4.19
C SER A 164 14.11 14.41 -4.26
N PRO A 165 14.31 13.39 -5.10
CA PRO A 165 15.60 12.73 -5.24
C PRO A 165 16.76 13.65 -5.65
N SER A 166 16.46 14.81 -6.24
CA SER A 166 17.45 15.79 -6.69
C SER A 166 17.74 16.92 -5.70
N ILE A 167 16.83 17.17 -4.74
CA ILE A 167 16.90 18.32 -3.83
C ILE A 167 16.95 17.85 -2.36
N GLY A 168 16.31 16.72 -2.04
CA GLY A 168 16.06 16.26 -0.69
C GLY A 168 14.69 16.70 -0.16
N TRP A 169 14.54 16.79 1.16
CA TRP A 169 13.32 17.21 1.82
C TRP A 169 13.11 18.72 1.78
N SER A 170 11.86 19.12 1.70
CA SER A 170 11.44 20.52 1.83
C SER A 170 10.05 20.58 2.49
N VAL A 171 9.90 21.46 3.48
CA VAL A 171 8.62 21.70 4.15
C VAL A 171 7.65 22.38 3.19
N VAL A 172 6.43 21.87 3.15
CA VAL A 172 5.35 22.51 2.39
C VAL A 172 4.78 23.66 3.20
N ASN A 173 5.07 24.88 2.78
CA ASN A 173 4.64 26.12 3.43
C ASN A 173 5.20 26.33 4.86
N PRO A 174 6.45 26.78 5.01
CA PRO A 174 7.13 26.97 6.30
C PRO A 174 6.65 28.20 7.11
N THR A 175 5.42 28.67 6.94
CA THR A 175 4.88 29.80 7.71
C THR A 175 4.36 29.35 9.08
N PRO A 176 4.22 30.28 10.08
CA PRO A 176 3.95 29.91 11.46
C PRO A 176 2.59 29.25 11.75
N ASN A 177 1.70 29.20 10.78
CA ASN A 177 0.42 28.48 10.90
C ASN A 177 0.54 27.10 10.25
N PRO A 178 0.14 26.01 10.92
CA PRO A 178 0.14 24.70 10.30
C PRO A 178 -0.68 24.73 9.00
N PRO A 179 -0.14 24.21 7.89
CA PRO A 179 -0.77 24.31 6.58
C PRO A 179 -1.99 23.42 6.42
N THR A 180 -2.19 22.45 7.31
CA THR A 180 -3.32 21.51 7.28
C THR A 180 -3.92 21.36 8.67
N SER A 181 -5.21 21.03 8.71
CA SER A 181 -5.79 20.43 9.91
C SER A 181 -5.07 19.11 10.22
N PRO A 182 -4.92 18.72 11.49
CA PRO A 182 -4.21 17.50 11.84
C PRO A 182 -4.70 16.29 11.04
N LEU A 183 -3.78 15.52 10.50
CA LEU A 183 -4.02 14.22 9.88
C LEU A 183 -3.68 13.13 10.89
N GLY A 184 -4.46 12.06 10.95
CA GLY A 184 -4.15 10.92 11.82
C GLY A 184 -2.85 10.22 11.39
N MET A 185 -2.23 9.51 12.31
CA MET A 185 -1.08 8.66 11.98
C MET A 185 -1.49 7.60 10.92
N TYR A 186 -0.57 7.23 10.04
CA TYR A 186 -0.83 6.34 8.89
C TYR A 186 -2.12 6.68 8.16
N SER A 187 -2.36 7.97 7.92
CA SER A 187 -3.50 8.45 7.15
C SER A 187 -3.59 7.78 5.77
N ALA A 188 -4.73 7.19 5.45
CA ALA A 188 -4.96 6.59 4.15
C ALA A 188 -5.20 7.68 3.09
N ILE A 189 -4.16 8.05 2.37
CA ILE A 189 -4.13 9.16 1.39
C ILE A 189 -3.90 8.64 -0.03
N PHE A 190 -4.63 9.18 -1.00
CA PHE A 190 -4.58 8.78 -2.40
C PHE A 190 -4.34 9.97 -3.33
N LEU A 191 -3.39 9.84 -4.26
CA LEU A 191 -3.20 10.77 -5.35
C LEU A 191 -4.31 10.58 -6.39
N LEU A 192 -5.05 11.65 -6.68
CA LEU A 192 -6.17 11.66 -7.61
C LEU A 192 -5.74 12.09 -9.01
N ARG A 193 -6.58 11.78 -10.02
CA ARG A 193 -6.43 12.14 -11.43
C ARG A 193 -6.07 13.60 -11.68
N ASP A 194 -6.63 14.52 -10.89
CA ASP A 194 -6.46 15.97 -11.02
C ASP A 194 -5.27 16.53 -10.22
N GLY A 195 -4.50 15.66 -9.54
CA GLY A 195 -3.32 16.02 -8.76
C GLY A 195 -3.61 16.38 -7.31
N ARG A 196 -4.88 16.43 -6.89
CA ARG A 196 -5.20 16.55 -5.47
C ARG A 196 -4.90 15.26 -4.74
N LEU A 197 -4.66 15.37 -3.44
CA LEU A 197 -4.59 14.24 -2.53
C LEU A 197 -5.94 14.09 -1.82
N PHE A 198 -6.37 12.87 -1.61
CA PHE A 198 -7.60 12.59 -0.87
C PHE A 198 -7.28 11.78 0.38
N TYR A 199 -7.54 12.35 1.54
CA TYR A 199 -7.56 11.65 2.81
C TYR A 199 -8.93 11.00 3.02
N SER A 200 -8.94 9.67 3.13
CA SER A 200 -10.18 8.88 3.15
C SER A 200 -10.91 8.88 4.49
N GLY A 201 -10.24 9.30 5.58
CA GLY A 201 -10.74 9.19 6.94
C GLY A 201 -10.24 7.95 7.68
N GLY A 202 -9.45 7.09 7.04
CA GLY A 202 -8.77 5.96 7.70
C GLY A 202 -7.47 6.43 8.37
N TYR A 203 -7.22 5.99 9.60
CA TYR A 203 -6.08 6.43 10.43
C TYR A 203 -5.68 5.36 11.45
N PHE A 204 -4.60 5.61 12.15
CA PHE A 204 -4.13 4.85 13.31
C PHE A 204 -4.10 5.77 14.54
N ASP A 205 -4.72 5.33 15.64
CA ASP A 205 -4.73 5.94 16.97
C ASP A 205 -4.82 7.48 16.95
N ASN A 206 -5.98 8.02 16.61
CA ASN A 206 -6.23 9.44 16.70
C ASN A 206 -7.58 9.76 17.32
N ASN A 207 -7.55 10.38 18.50
CA ASN A 207 -8.73 10.84 19.22
C ASN A 207 -9.35 12.13 18.64
N ASN A 208 -8.81 12.70 17.55
CA ASN A 208 -9.18 14.04 17.09
C ASN A 208 -10.22 14.07 15.97
N GLY A 209 -10.90 12.97 15.68
CA GLY A 209 -12.04 12.93 14.76
C GLY A 209 -11.72 13.47 13.38
N VAL A 210 -10.73 12.92 12.71
CA VAL A 210 -10.20 13.46 11.47
C VAL A 210 -11.17 13.21 10.31
N SER A 211 -11.82 14.26 9.85
CA SER A 211 -12.78 14.17 8.75
C SER A 211 -12.09 13.97 7.40
N PRO A 212 -12.66 13.14 6.50
CA PRO A 212 -12.20 12.98 5.12
C PRO A 212 -12.15 14.32 4.40
N ARG A 213 -11.10 14.54 3.58
CA ARG A 213 -10.95 15.78 2.82
C ARG A 213 -10.02 15.65 1.63
N LEU A 214 -10.20 16.54 0.70
CA LEU A 214 -9.30 16.75 -0.43
C LEU A 214 -8.27 17.79 -0.04
N LEU A 215 -7.01 17.52 -0.38
CA LEU A 215 -5.89 18.44 -0.19
C LEU A 215 -5.38 18.85 -1.57
N THR A 216 -5.30 20.16 -1.82
CA THR A 216 -4.66 20.71 -3.01
C THR A 216 -3.28 21.23 -2.60
N LEU A 217 -2.24 20.60 -3.12
CA LEU A 217 -0.86 21.03 -2.88
C LEU A 217 -0.61 22.37 -3.58
N PRO A 218 0.12 23.28 -2.94
CA PRO A 218 0.40 24.59 -3.53
C PRO A 218 1.38 24.45 -4.71
N THR A 219 1.32 25.43 -5.63
CA THR A 219 2.47 25.80 -6.44
C THR A 219 3.30 26.75 -5.58
N PRO A 220 4.56 26.46 -5.25
CA PRO A 220 5.37 27.32 -4.39
C PRO A 220 5.54 28.75 -4.95
N PRO A 221 5.47 29.79 -4.08
CA PRO A 221 5.07 29.75 -2.68
C PRO A 221 3.55 29.72 -2.52
N GLY A 222 3.03 28.89 -1.60
CA GLY A 222 1.59 28.82 -1.36
C GLY A 222 1.21 27.89 -0.20
N THR A 223 -0.08 27.89 0.16
CA THR A 223 -0.64 27.06 1.23
C THR A 223 -1.42 25.87 0.67
N ILE A 224 -1.43 24.75 1.39
CA ILE A 224 -2.36 23.65 1.12
C ILE A 224 -3.78 24.15 1.34
N THR A 225 -4.67 23.89 0.39
CA THR A 225 -6.10 24.16 0.58
C THR A 225 -6.85 22.86 0.82
N GLU A 226 -7.80 22.89 1.74
CA GLU A 226 -8.58 21.75 2.15
C GLU A 226 -10.05 21.89 1.74
N GLN A 227 -10.64 20.80 1.25
CA GLN A 227 -12.07 20.70 0.97
C GLN A 227 -12.64 19.48 1.70
N PRO A 228 -13.53 19.66 2.69
CA PRO A 228 -14.16 18.55 3.40
C PRO A 228 -14.96 17.64 2.45
N VAL A 229 -14.98 16.34 2.78
CA VAL A 229 -15.78 15.33 2.09
C VAL A 229 -16.70 14.67 3.12
N GLY A 230 -18.00 14.94 2.99
CA GLY A 230 -19.01 14.46 3.94
C GLY A 230 -19.50 13.03 3.68
N GLY A 231 -20.47 12.61 4.50
CA GLY A 231 -21.23 11.37 4.30
C GLY A 231 -20.55 10.10 4.76
N LEU A 232 -19.35 10.14 5.32
CA LEU A 232 -18.72 8.97 5.94
C LEU A 232 -19.52 8.57 7.18
N THR A 233 -20.03 7.33 7.22
CA THR A 233 -20.66 6.76 8.40
C THR A 233 -19.61 6.22 9.36
N ASP A 234 -19.98 6.12 10.64
CA ASP A 234 -19.10 5.57 11.70
C ASP A 234 -17.71 6.22 11.75
N MET A 235 -17.65 7.54 11.57
CA MET A 235 -16.38 8.29 11.54
C MET A 235 -15.50 8.02 12.77
N ASN A 236 -16.11 7.84 13.94
CA ASN A 236 -15.42 7.52 15.20
C ASN A 236 -14.99 6.04 15.31
N SER A 237 -15.24 5.24 14.28
CA SER A 237 -14.89 3.81 14.23
C SER A 237 -14.07 3.48 12.98
N ARG A 238 -13.14 4.38 12.62
CA ARG A 238 -12.24 4.21 11.47
C ARG A 238 -10.78 4.04 11.85
N ASP A 239 -10.50 3.89 13.13
CA ASP A 239 -9.17 3.53 13.60
C ASP A 239 -8.79 2.16 13.01
N GLN A 240 -7.65 2.11 12.34
CA GLN A 240 -7.10 0.92 11.69
C GLN A 240 -8.06 0.25 10.67
N SER A 241 -8.86 1.08 10.01
CA SER A 241 -9.62 0.71 8.82
C SER A 241 -8.69 0.54 7.62
N ALA A 242 -9.08 -0.26 6.64
CA ALA A 242 -8.42 -0.26 5.35
C ALA A 242 -9.13 0.67 4.36
N SER A 243 -8.35 1.32 3.50
CA SER A 243 -8.86 2.11 2.39
C SER A 243 -8.18 1.72 1.08
N VAL A 244 -8.91 1.78 -0.03
CA VAL A 244 -8.43 1.38 -1.35
C VAL A 244 -8.95 2.31 -2.43
N LEU A 245 -8.06 2.78 -3.31
CA LEU A 245 -8.45 3.37 -4.59
C LEU A 245 -8.94 2.23 -5.49
N LEU A 246 -10.27 2.11 -5.64
CA LEU A 246 -10.88 0.97 -6.32
C LEU A 246 -10.40 0.78 -7.77
N PRO A 247 -10.14 -0.47 -8.16
CA PRO A 247 -9.67 -0.77 -9.51
C PRO A 247 -10.82 -0.68 -10.56
N PRO A 248 -10.57 -0.10 -11.75
CA PRO A 248 -9.34 0.59 -12.09
C PRO A 248 -9.31 2.02 -11.53
N ALA A 249 -8.11 2.53 -11.24
CA ALA A 249 -7.87 3.86 -10.70
C ALA A 249 -8.50 5.00 -11.54
N ASP A 250 -8.72 4.75 -12.82
CA ASP A 250 -9.43 5.66 -13.74
C ASP A 250 -10.84 6.01 -13.26
N GLN A 251 -11.49 5.14 -12.50
CA GLN A 251 -12.83 5.37 -11.97
C GLN A 251 -12.85 6.38 -10.83
N GLN A 252 -11.71 6.63 -10.19
CA GLN A 252 -11.56 7.62 -9.12
C GLN A 252 -12.55 7.41 -7.97
N GLN A 253 -12.75 6.17 -7.58
CA GLN A 253 -13.54 5.77 -6.43
C GLN A 253 -12.61 5.32 -5.31
N VAL A 254 -12.85 5.80 -4.09
CA VAL A 254 -12.15 5.33 -2.90
C VAL A 254 -13.15 4.65 -1.98
N MET A 255 -12.82 3.45 -1.56
CA MET A 255 -13.53 2.67 -0.55
C MET A 255 -12.79 2.76 0.77
N ILE A 256 -13.54 2.96 1.86
CA ILE A 256 -13.07 2.74 3.23
C ILE A 256 -13.92 1.64 3.87
N MET A 257 -13.30 0.73 4.59
CA MET A 257 -13.96 -0.44 5.15
C MET A 257 -13.44 -0.81 6.53
N GLY A 258 -14.34 -1.27 7.40
CA GLY A 258 -14.00 -1.69 8.76
C GLY A 258 -13.41 -0.57 9.60
N GLY A 259 -12.54 -0.95 10.52
CA GLY A 259 -11.95 -0.11 11.55
C GLY A 259 -12.58 -0.30 12.92
N GLY A 260 -12.00 0.30 13.94
CA GLY A 260 -12.48 0.24 15.32
C GLY A 260 -12.75 1.61 15.91
N ASN A 261 -13.43 1.65 17.05
CA ASN A 261 -13.72 2.89 17.78
C ASN A 261 -12.57 3.34 18.69
N SER A 262 -11.55 2.54 18.82
CA SER A 262 -10.26 2.82 19.45
C SER A 262 -9.33 1.63 19.21
N PHE A 263 -8.05 1.78 19.55
CA PHE A 263 -7.03 0.74 19.41
C PHE A 263 -7.44 -0.62 20.04
N TYR A 264 -8.06 -0.60 21.21
CA TYR A 264 -8.54 -1.78 21.93
C TYR A 264 -10.05 -1.98 21.82
N GLY A 265 -10.71 -1.19 20.99
CA GLY A 265 -12.16 -1.15 20.92
C GLY A 265 -12.77 -2.20 20.00
N THR A 266 -14.08 -2.06 19.81
CA THR A 266 -14.84 -2.93 18.91
C THR A 266 -14.76 -2.45 17.47
N ALA A 267 -14.65 -3.41 16.56
CA ALA A 267 -14.62 -3.13 15.13
C ALA A 267 -16.01 -2.96 14.53
N THR A 268 -16.08 -2.24 13.41
CA THR A 268 -17.26 -2.16 12.54
C THR A 268 -17.08 -3.00 11.28
N ASN A 269 -18.17 -3.40 10.65
CA ASN A 269 -18.18 -3.98 9.29
C ASN A 269 -18.63 -2.97 8.23
N SER A 270 -18.77 -1.72 8.58
CA SER A 270 -19.26 -0.63 7.74
C SER A 270 -18.32 -0.38 6.57
N VAL A 271 -18.91 -0.17 5.39
CA VAL A 271 -18.18 0.12 4.14
C VAL A 271 -18.80 1.36 3.50
N ASN A 272 -17.95 2.28 3.10
CA ASN A 272 -18.36 3.49 2.39
C ASN A 272 -17.51 3.67 1.12
N ILE A 273 -18.14 4.18 0.07
CA ILE A 273 -17.45 4.50 -1.20
C ILE A 273 -17.75 5.95 -1.57
N VAL A 274 -16.72 6.67 -2.00
CA VAL A 274 -16.85 8.02 -2.52
C VAL A 274 -16.37 8.08 -3.97
N GLN A 275 -17.13 8.79 -4.84
CA GLN A 275 -16.74 9.15 -6.20
C GLN A 275 -16.12 10.54 -6.18
N LEU A 276 -14.82 10.65 -6.47
CA LEU A 276 -14.05 11.90 -6.35
C LEU A 276 -13.94 12.66 -7.67
N SER A 277 -13.91 11.93 -8.79
CA SER A 277 -13.81 12.48 -10.13
C SER A 277 -14.43 11.51 -11.13
N THR A 278 -14.87 12.02 -12.26
CA THR A 278 -15.26 11.24 -13.42
C THR A 278 -14.19 11.38 -14.52
N ALA A 279 -14.33 10.65 -15.61
CA ALA A 279 -13.42 10.80 -16.76
C ALA A 279 -13.44 12.26 -17.32
N ALA A 280 -14.57 12.95 -17.19
CA ALA A 280 -14.77 14.28 -17.73
C ALA A 280 -14.34 15.40 -16.78
N ARG A 281 -14.55 15.25 -15.47
CA ARG A 281 -14.29 16.31 -14.48
C ARG A 281 -14.22 15.82 -13.04
N ALA A 282 -13.63 16.64 -12.15
CA ALA A 282 -13.74 16.47 -10.71
C ALA A 282 -15.21 16.62 -10.26
N VAL A 283 -15.59 15.86 -9.23
CA VAL A 283 -16.89 16.06 -8.55
C VAL A 283 -16.75 17.27 -7.64
N SER A 284 -17.65 18.26 -7.76
CA SER A 284 -17.55 19.51 -7.02
C SER A 284 -17.74 19.34 -5.52
N ASN A 285 -18.70 18.50 -5.11
CA ASN A 285 -18.98 18.16 -3.71
C ASN A 285 -19.06 16.65 -3.55
N PRO A 286 -17.91 15.96 -3.50
CA PRO A 286 -17.91 14.52 -3.32
C PRO A 286 -18.46 14.16 -1.94
N THR A 287 -19.26 13.10 -1.89
CA THR A 287 -19.89 12.62 -0.66
C THR A 287 -19.83 11.10 -0.64
N TYR A 288 -19.44 10.53 0.49
CA TYR A 288 -19.48 9.10 0.72
C TYR A 288 -20.92 8.57 0.65
N LYS A 289 -21.03 7.38 0.13
CA LYS A 289 -22.26 6.59 0.12
C LYS A 289 -21.99 5.26 0.83
N VAL A 290 -23.00 4.79 1.56
CA VAL A 290 -22.98 3.46 2.17
C VAL A 290 -22.91 2.42 1.04
N ALA A 291 -22.04 1.45 1.20
CA ALA A 291 -21.86 0.30 0.31
C ALA A 291 -22.22 -0.99 1.07
N PRO A 292 -22.37 -2.14 0.38
CA PRO A 292 -22.55 -3.42 1.06
C PRO A 292 -21.49 -3.65 2.12
N ALA A 293 -21.90 -3.97 3.34
CA ALA A 293 -21.00 -4.17 4.47
C ALA A 293 -20.17 -5.45 4.31
N LEU A 294 -19.01 -5.48 4.97
CA LEU A 294 -18.28 -6.72 5.21
C LEU A 294 -19.18 -7.71 5.97
N LYS A 295 -19.00 -9.00 5.73
CA LYS A 295 -19.68 -10.03 6.53
C LYS A 295 -19.19 -10.04 7.97
N TYR A 296 -17.89 -9.77 8.16
CA TYR A 296 -17.24 -9.76 9.46
C TYR A 296 -16.75 -8.36 9.81
N ALA A 297 -17.14 -7.86 10.99
CA ALA A 297 -16.53 -6.65 11.54
C ALA A 297 -15.03 -6.88 11.77
N ARG A 298 -14.17 -5.94 11.32
CA ARG A 298 -12.72 -6.09 11.45
C ARG A 298 -11.99 -4.76 11.46
N MET A 299 -10.93 -4.71 12.26
CA MET A 299 -9.87 -3.71 12.24
C MET A 299 -8.52 -4.43 12.09
N HIS A 300 -7.42 -3.75 11.83
CA HIS A 300 -6.10 -4.35 11.55
C HIS A 300 -6.04 -5.29 10.34
N HIS A 301 -6.95 -5.17 9.41
CA HIS A 301 -7.02 -6.03 8.22
C HIS A 301 -6.27 -5.41 7.04
N SER A 302 -5.84 -6.26 6.14
CA SER A 302 -5.24 -5.84 4.87
C SER A 302 -6.25 -5.90 3.74
N ALA A 303 -6.09 -4.97 2.76
CA ALA A 303 -6.87 -4.95 1.53
C ALA A 303 -5.94 -4.90 0.31
N VAL A 304 -6.08 -5.85 -0.61
CA VAL A 304 -5.18 -6.07 -1.74
C VAL A 304 -5.93 -6.03 -3.06
N ILE A 305 -5.48 -5.17 -3.98
CA ILE A 305 -6.03 -5.09 -5.35
C ILE A 305 -5.53 -6.30 -6.16
N LEU A 306 -6.48 -7.04 -6.75
CA LEU A 306 -6.18 -8.22 -7.57
C LEU A 306 -6.18 -7.89 -9.08
N PRO A 307 -5.44 -8.66 -9.92
CA PRO A 307 -5.36 -8.41 -11.36
C PRO A 307 -6.68 -8.59 -12.13
N ASP A 308 -7.67 -9.26 -11.54
CA ASP A 308 -9.01 -9.41 -12.09
C ASP A 308 -9.94 -8.24 -11.71
N ARG A 309 -9.37 -7.15 -11.16
CA ARG A 309 -10.06 -5.93 -10.72
C ARG A 309 -10.97 -6.11 -9.52
N THR A 310 -10.78 -7.14 -8.73
CA THR A 310 -11.42 -7.31 -7.43
C THR A 310 -10.49 -6.84 -6.30
N VAL A 311 -11.02 -6.68 -5.08
CA VAL A 311 -10.26 -6.34 -3.88
C VAL A 311 -10.39 -7.48 -2.88
N PHE A 312 -9.27 -8.06 -2.48
CA PHE A 312 -9.22 -9.10 -1.47
C PHE A 312 -8.93 -8.50 -0.10
N VAL A 313 -9.68 -8.93 0.90
CA VAL A 313 -9.56 -8.49 2.29
C VAL A 313 -9.28 -9.71 3.18
N CYS A 314 -8.25 -9.62 4.01
CA CYS A 314 -7.87 -10.71 4.92
C CYS A 314 -7.33 -10.19 6.25
N GLY A 315 -7.34 -11.06 7.25
CA GLY A 315 -6.89 -10.76 8.60
C GLY A 315 -7.82 -9.82 9.37
N GLY A 316 -7.31 -9.31 10.44
CA GLY A 316 -8.00 -8.40 11.35
C GLY A 316 -8.75 -9.11 12.48
N SER A 317 -9.38 -8.31 13.30
CA SER A 317 -10.08 -8.71 14.51
C SER A 317 -11.40 -7.93 14.66
N GLY A 318 -12.40 -8.57 15.25
CA GLY A 318 -13.64 -7.90 15.68
C GLY A 318 -13.45 -7.00 16.89
N MET A 319 -12.30 -7.07 17.57
CA MET A 319 -12.00 -6.28 18.77
C MET A 319 -10.49 -6.18 19.00
N GLY A 320 -9.91 -4.99 18.80
CA GLY A 320 -8.51 -4.68 19.11
C GLY A 320 -7.51 -5.77 18.73
N GLU A 321 -6.51 -5.99 19.56
CA GLU A 321 -5.48 -7.04 19.41
C GLU A 321 -5.94 -8.40 19.97
N SER A 322 -7.21 -8.73 19.90
CA SER A 322 -7.73 -9.97 20.46
C SER A 322 -7.62 -11.13 19.48
N GLY A 323 -6.69 -12.05 19.71
CA GLY A 323 -6.56 -13.30 18.94
C GLY A 323 -7.81 -14.17 18.99
N ALA A 324 -8.57 -14.14 20.10
CA ALA A 324 -9.85 -14.84 20.24
C ALA A 324 -10.94 -14.26 19.32
N MET A 325 -10.82 -12.98 18.95
CA MET A 325 -11.75 -12.29 18.06
C MET A 325 -11.19 -12.14 16.63
N ALA A 326 -10.10 -12.86 16.32
CA ALA A 326 -9.45 -12.81 15.01
C ALA A 326 -10.40 -13.28 13.90
N THR A 327 -10.41 -12.54 12.80
CA THR A 327 -11.18 -12.88 11.60
C THR A 327 -10.28 -13.61 10.62
N LYS A 328 -10.44 -14.93 10.53
CA LYS A 328 -9.66 -15.79 9.61
C LYS A 328 -10.23 -15.84 8.20
N ALA A 329 -11.54 -15.65 8.05
CA ALA A 329 -12.20 -15.65 6.75
C ALA A 329 -11.77 -14.47 5.90
N GLY A 330 -11.35 -14.73 4.65
CA GLY A 330 -11.15 -13.70 3.65
C GLY A 330 -12.46 -13.26 3.00
N GLU A 331 -12.48 -12.08 2.41
CA GLU A 331 -13.60 -11.57 1.63
C GLU A 331 -13.09 -10.93 0.34
N ILE A 332 -13.82 -11.09 -0.76
CA ILE A 332 -13.49 -10.49 -2.06
C ILE A 332 -14.61 -9.55 -2.47
N TYR A 333 -14.28 -8.30 -2.67
CA TYR A 333 -15.18 -7.29 -3.22
C TYR A 333 -15.03 -7.20 -4.73
N ASN A 334 -16.18 -7.22 -5.43
CA ASN A 334 -16.24 -6.98 -6.87
C ASN A 334 -16.84 -5.58 -7.14
N PRO A 335 -16.03 -4.59 -7.56
CA PRO A 335 -16.53 -3.25 -7.84
C PRO A 335 -17.57 -3.19 -8.97
N ALA A 336 -17.51 -4.10 -9.94
CA ALA A 336 -18.42 -4.10 -11.07
C ALA A 336 -19.86 -4.50 -10.70
N THR A 337 -20.00 -5.35 -9.67
CA THR A 337 -21.30 -5.81 -9.16
C THR A 337 -21.68 -5.19 -7.82
N ASN A 338 -20.74 -4.48 -7.18
CA ASN A 338 -20.90 -3.92 -5.84
C ASN A 338 -21.30 -5.00 -4.80
N THR A 339 -20.58 -6.14 -4.82
CA THR A 339 -20.91 -7.29 -3.95
C THR A 339 -19.66 -7.88 -3.31
N TRP A 340 -19.84 -8.46 -2.13
CA TRP A 340 -18.85 -9.27 -1.44
C TRP A 340 -19.10 -10.76 -1.65
N THR A 341 -18.01 -11.53 -1.75
CA THR A 341 -18.01 -13.00 -1.70
C THR A 341 -17.01 -13.46 -0.66
N GLU A 342 -17.34 -14.51 0.08
CA GLU A 342 -16.44 -15.09 1.07
C GLU A 342 -15.29 -15.83 0.37
N ALA A 343 -14.07 -15.59 0.85
CA ALA A 343 -12.87 -16.30 0.44
C ALA A 343 -12.46 -17.33 1.50
N ALA A 344 -11.53 -18.21 1.14
CA ALA A 344 -11.02 -19.23 2.05
C ALA A 344 -10.43 -18.60 3.33
N SER A 345 -10.62 -19.28 4.45
CA SER A 345 -10.06 -18.86 5.74
C SER A 345 -8.57 -19.18 5.84
N GLU A 346 -7.78 -18.22 6.29
CA GLU A 346 -6.39 -18.40 6.67
C GLU A 346 -6.31 -19.12 8.02
N GLU A 347 -5.41 -20.10 8.17
CA GLU A 347 -5.22 -20.80 9.45
C GLU A 347 -4.50 -19.91 10.47
N VAL A 348 -3.58 -19.06 9.99
CA VAL A 348 -2.77 -18.17 10.80
C VAL A 348 -3.57 -16.94 11.21
N VAL A 349 -3.45 -16.55 12.48
CA VAL A 349 -4.06 -15.32 13.01
C VAL A 349 -3.24 -14.12 12.56
N ARG A 350 -3.88 -13.16 11.88
CA ARG A 350 -3.27 -11.92 11.41
C ARG A 350 -3.98 -10.73 12.05
N LEU A 351 -3.29 -10.04 12.92
CA LEU A 351 -3.80 -8.89 13.67
C LEU A 351 -2.90 -7.66 13.43
N TYR A 352 -2.80 -6.82 14.44
CA TYR A 352 -1.88 -5.68 14.48
C TYR A 352 -0.47 -6.09 14.01
N HIS A 353 0.20 -5.25 13.24
CA HIS A 353 1.48 -5.54 12.57
C HIS A 353 1.44 -6.64 11.49
N SER A 354 0.26 -7.05 11.03
CA SER A 354 0.19 -7.90 9.85
C SER A 354 0.03 -7.10 8.57
N VAL A 355 0.53 -7.65 7.48
CA VAL A 355 0.43 -7.08 6.14
C VAL A 355 0.15 -8.15 5.10
N ALA A 356 -0.52 -7.74 4.02
CA ALA A 356 -0.69 -8.60 2.85
C ALA A 356 -0.41 -7.81 1.57
N LEU A 357 0.19 -8.46 0.57
CA LEU A 357 0.46 -7.84 -0.72
C LEU A 357 0.40 -8.83 -1.89
N LEU A 358 0.15 -8.30 -3.08
CA LEU A 358 0.10 -9.05 -4.33
C LEU A 358 1.51 -9.37 -4.83
N LEU A 359 1.76 -10.63 -5.21
CA LEU A 359 2.98 -11.08 -5.90
C LEU A 359 2.82 -10.99 -7.44
N PRO A 360 3.93 -10.92 -8.20
CA PRO A 360 3.89 -10.86 -9.66
C PRO A 360 3.22 -12.07 -10.34
N ASP A 361 3.17 -13.21 -9.67
CA ASP A 361 2.47 -14.39 -10.17
C ASP A 361 0.95 -14.37 -9.90
N GLY A 362 0.46 -13.32 -9.22
CA GLY A 362 -0.94 -13.14 -8.89
C GLY A 362 -1.37 -13.79 -7.58
N ARG A 363 -0.49 -14.44 -6.83
CA ARG A 363 -0.78 -14.87 -5.45
C ARG A 363 -0.73 -13.66 -4.51
N VAL A 364 -1.34 -13.80 -3.35
CA VAL A 364 -1.22 -12.82 -2.26
C VAL A 364 -0.48 -13.45 -1.10
N ILE A 365 0.51 -12.75 -0.55
CA ILE A 365 1.12 -13.16 0.72
C ILE A 365 0.42 -12.46 1.89
N SER A 366 0.39 -13.14 3.03
CA SER A 366 -0.04 -12.62 4.33
C SER A 366 1.03 -12.97 5.35
N VAL A 367 1.58 -11.96 6.02
CA VAL A 367 2.75 -12.06 6.88
C VAL A 367 2.62 -11.16 8.10
N GLY A 368 3.44 -11.43 9.12
CA GLY A 368 3.47 -10.61 10.33
C GLY A 368 2.26 -10.79 11.24
N GLY A 369 2.20 -9.95 12.23
CA GLY A 369 1.15 -9.85 13.22
C GLY A 369 1.59 -10.17 14.63
N ASN A 370 0.90 -9.55 15.58
CA ASN A 370 1.00 -9.84 17.00
C ASN A 370 -0.32 -10.52 17.43
N PRO A 371 -0.41 -11.86 17.45
CA PRO A 371 -1.63 -12.56 17.84
C PRO A 371 -1.98 -12.36 19.32
N ALA A 372 -1.04 -11.91 20.13
CA ALA A 372 -1.20 -11.34 21.45
C ALA A 372 -0.07 -10.33 21.67
N ARG A 373 -0.22 -9.44 22.65
CA ARG A 373 0.85 -8.52 23.01
C ARG A 373 2.12 -9.30 23.34
N ASP A 374 3.27 -8.80 22.89
CA ASP A 374 4.60 -9.42 23.06
C ASP A 374 4.80 -10.76 22.32
N SER A 375 3.86 -11.16 21.47
CA SER A 375 4.02 -12.32 20.59
C SER A 375 4.34 -11.89 19.15
N GLN A 376 5.00 -12.76 18.40
CA GLN A 376 5.38 -12.51 17.01
C GLN A 376 4.88 -13.65 16.12
N GLU A 377 4.20 -13.30 15.04
CA GLU A 377 3.81 -14.27 14.02
C GLU A 377 4.77 -14.19 12.83
N LEU A 378 5.62 -15.19 12.71
CA LEU A 378 6.67 -15.24 11.68
C LEU A 378 6.33 -16.13 10.49
N ARG A 379 5.24 -16.91 10.57
CA ARG A 379 4.80 -17.76 9.45
C ARG A 379 4.39 -16.92 8.25
N ILE A 380 4.64 -17.44 7.07
CA ILE A 380 4.26 -16.85 5.80
C ILE A 380 3.12 -17.67 5.22
N SER A 381 2.00 -17.03 4.96
CA SER A 381 0.87 -17.65 4.27
C SER A 381 0.77 -17.10 2.86
N VAL A 382 0.38 -17.96 1.92
CA VAL A 382 0.22 -17.62 0.50
C VAL A 382 -1.20 -17.98 0.08
N TYR A 383 -1.95 -16.98 -0.39
CA TYR A 383 -3.28 -17.15 -0.93
C TYR A 383 -3.25 -17.27 -2.45
N LYS A 384 -3.90 -18.30 -2.97
CA LYS A 384 -4.20 -18.49 -4.39
C LYS A 384 -5.66 -18.06 -4.64
N PRO A 385 -5.91 -16.86 -5.20
CA PRO A 385 -7.27 -16.39 -5.47
C PRO A 385 -8.05 -17.30 -6.42
N PRO A 386 -9.38 -17.17 -6.51
CA PRO A 386 -10.24 -18.04 -7.32
C PRO A 386 -9.81 -18.19 -8.78
N TYR A 387 -9.17 -17.19 -9.39
CA TYR A 387 -8.74 -17.26 -10.78
C TYR A 387 -7.63 -18.30 -11.04
N PHE A 388 -6.93 -18.79 -10.02
CA PHE A 388 -5.98 -19.90 -10.15
C PHE A 388 -6.67 -21.22 -10.54
N PHE A 389 -7.98 -21.32 -10.32
CA PHE A 389 -8.78 -22.54 -10.49
C PHE A 389 -9.80 -22.43 -11.63
N LYS A 390 -9.73 -21.36 -12.46
CA LYS A 390 -10.70 -21.09 -13.54
C LYS A 390 -10.23 -21.47 -14.95
N GLY A 391 -9.04 -22.04 -15.08
CA GLY A 391 -8.49 -22.47 -16.37
C GLY A 391 -7.05 -22.06 -16.62
N THR A 392 -6.61 -22.23 -17.86
CA THR A 392 -5.23 -21.90 -18.27
C THR A 392 -5.02 -20.39 -18.29
N ARG A 393 -3.97 -19.93 -17.64
CA ARG A 393 -3.60 -18.53 -17.60
C ARG A 393 -3.07 -18.05 -18.94
N PRO A 394 -3.45 -16.84 -19.41
CA PRO A 394 -2.85 -16.25 -20.58
C PRO A 394 -1.35 -15.95 -20.34
N VAL A 395 -0.57 -15.96 -21.43
CA VAL A 395 0.87 -15.80 -21.39
C VAL A 395 1.29 -14.50 -22.08
N ILE A 396 2.13 -13.71 -21.41
CA ILE A 396 2.84 -12.59 -22.03
C ILE A 396 4.20 -13.10 -22.52
N ASN A 397 4.32 -13.32 -23.85
CA ASN A 397 5.58 -13.75 -24.45
C ASN A 397 6.62 -12.62 -24.36
N SER A 398 6.21 -11.39 -24.74
CA SER A 398 7.05 -10.20 -24.60
C SER A 398 6.22 -8.93 -24.42
N ALA A 399 6.82 -7.96 -23.73
CA ALA A 399 6.37 -6.58 -23.56
C ALA A 399 7.61 -5.70 -23.37
N PRO A 400 7.53 -4.38 -23.64
CA PRO A 400 8.65 -3.47 -23.37
C PRO A 400 8.91 -3.38 -21.87
N VAL A 401 10.21 -3.23 -21.50
CA VAL A 401 10.61 -3.06 -20.09
C VAL A 401 10.47 -1.61 -19.61
N LYS A 402 10.40 -0.64 -20.54
CA LYS A 402 10.19 0.79 -20.26
C LYS A 402 9.18 1.37 -21.24
N VAL A 403 8.31 2.24 -20.74
CA VAL A 403 7.28 2.91 -21.55
C VAL A 403 7.14 4.36 -21.08
N ALA A 404 7.08 5.28 -22.03
CA ALA A 404 6.81 6.68 -21.78
C ALA A 404 5.30 6.94 -21.69
N TYR A 405 4.91 8.04 -21.05
CA TYR A 405 3.52 8.48 -20.94
C TYR A 405 2.90 8.76 -22.31
N GLY A 406 1.66 8.30 -22.51
CA GLY A 406 0.93 8.44 -23.77
C GLY A 406 1.45 7.58 -24.92
N ALA A 407 2.52 6.82 -24.71
CA ALA A 407 3.08 5.96 -25.75
C ALA A 407 2.21 4.74 -26.00
N SER A 408 2.16 4.34 -27.27
CA SER A 408 1.59 3.05 -27.70
C SER A 408 2.69 2.01 -27.77
N PHE A 409 2.37 0.78 -27.36
CA PHE A 409 3.29 -0.35 -27.39
C PHE A 409 2.56 -1.67 -27.66
N GLN A 410 3.33 -2.71 -27.94
CA GLN A 410 2.80 -4.05 -28.18
C GLN A 410 3.07 -5.00 -27.02
N ILE A 411 2.09 -5.85 -26.76
CA ILE A 411 2.20 -7.01 -25.89
C ILE A 411 1.99 -8.26 -26.77
N GLN A 412 2.99 -9.13 -26.82
CA GLN A 412 2.90 -10.38 -27.56
C GLN A 412 2.28 -11.45 -26.67
N THR A 413 1.19 -12.05 -27.15
CA THR A 413 0.47 -13.13 -26.47
C THR A 413 -0.27 -13.98 -27.46
N PRO A 414 -0.19 -15.32 -27.40
CA PRO A 414 -0.97 -16.20 -28.29
C PRO A 414 -2.48 -16.15 -28.02
N GLN A 415 -2.90 -15.57 -26.89
CA GLN A 415 -4.30 -15.43 -26.49
C GLN A 415 -4.87 -14.03 -26.76
N ALA A 416 -4.27 -13.21 -27.63
CA ALA A 416 -4.62 -11.80 -27.82
C ALA A 416 -6.12 -11.54 -28.01
N ARG A 417 -6.82 -12.42 -28.74
CA ARG A 417 -8.27 -12.30 -28.99
C ARG A 417 -9.14 -12.55 -27.75
N ALA A 418 -8.63 -13.32 -26.77
CA ALA A 418 -9.34 -13.66 -25.56
C ALA A 418 -9.06 -12.68 -24.41
N ILE A 419 -8.14 -11.72 -24.58
CA ILE A 419 -7.79 -10.77 -23.53
C ILE A 419 -8.88 -9.71 -23.37
N LYS A 420 -9.40 -9.59 -22.15
CA LYS A 420 -10.40 -8.61 -21.75
C LYS A 420 -9.77 -7.30 -21.31
N TRP A 421 -8.74 -7.38 -20.46
CA TRP A 421 -8.08 -6.22 -19.87
C TRP A 421 -6.55 -6.32 -19.93
N VAL A 422 -5.94 -5.16 -20.05
CA VAL A 422 -4.51 -4.95 -19.77
C VAL A 422 -4.43 -4.02 -18.57
N ASN A 423 -3.76 -4.44 -17.51
CA ASN A 423 -3.66 -3.74 -16.25
C ASN A 423 -2.20 -3.53 -15.88
N LEU A 424 -1.88 -2.33 -15.39
CA LEU A 424 -0.64 -2.05 -14.66
C LEU A 424 -0.97 -1.93 -13.18
N ILE A 425 -0.34 -2.74 -12.34
CA ILE A 425 -0.49 -2.67 -10.89
C ILE A 425 0.82 -2.19 -10.29
N ARG A 426 0.77 -1.06 -9.57
CA ARG A 426 1.89 -0.57 -8.81
C ARG A 426 2.14 -1.50 -7.63
N PRO A 427 3.40 -1.91 -7.37
CA PRO A 427 3.70 -2.80 -6.25
C PRO A 427 3.36 -2.14 -4.92
N SER A 428 2.94 -2.95 -3.97
CA SER A 428 2.58 -2.52 -2.61
C SER A 428 3.79 -2.21 -1.77
N ALA A 429 3.66 -1.20 -0.91
CA ALA A 429 4.48 -0.94 0.26
C ALA A 429 3.52 -0.71 1.42
N ALA A 430 3.25 -1.77 2.20
CA ALA A 430 2.14 -1.82 3.13
C ALA A 430 2.62 -1.94 4.59
N THR A 431 1.84 -1.37 5.49
CA THR A 431 1.97 -1.48 6.94
C THR A 431 0.65 -1.09 7.62
N HIS A 432 0.31 -1.68 8.78
CA HIS A 432 -0.78 -1.20 9.65
C HIS A 432 -2.10 -0.91 8.91
N SER A 433 -2.60 -1.82 8.08
CA SER A 433 -3.80 -1.64 7.24
C SER A 433 -3.70 -0.51 6.19
N CYS A 434 -2.54 0.13 6.06
CA CYS A 434 -2.28 1.25 5.15
C CYS A 434 -1.39 0.81 3.99
N ASP A 435 -1.85 1.06 2.76
CA ASP A 435 -1.08 0.91 1.53
C ASP A 435 -1.46 2.04 0.58
N THR A 436 -0.62 3.05 0.49
CA THR A 436 -0.80 4.22 -0.37
C THR A 436 -0.21 4.05 -1.76
N GLU A 437 0.58 2.99 -1.95
CA GLU A 437 1.27 2.70 -3.20
C GLU A 437 0.42 1.90 -4.19
N GLN A 438 -0.35 0.91 -3.73
CA GLN A 438 -1.08 0.04 -4.63
C GLN A 438 -2.14 0.80 -5.43
N ARG A 439 -2.10 0.60 -6.74
CA ARG A 439 -3.13 1.06 -7.67
C ARG A 439 -3.14 0.22 -8.92
N LEU A 440 -4.31 0.02 -9.47
CA LEU A 440 -4.47 -0.66 -10.75
C LEU A 440 -4.86 0.37 -11.81
N GLN A 441 -3.96 0.62 -12.76
CA GLN A 441 -4.18 1.47 -13.92
C GLN A 441 -4.64 0.64 -15.11
N ASN A 442 -5.74 1.04 -15.73
CA ASN A 442 -6.20 0.45 -16.99
C ASN A 442 -5.33 0.91 -18.16
N VAL A 443 -4.88 -0.04 -18.99
CA VAL A 443 -4.17 0.25 -20.24
C VAL A 443 -5.13 0.00 -21.42
N VAL A 444 -5.32 1.01 -22.27
CA VAL A 444 -6.31 0.95 -23.34
C VAL A 444 -5.84 0.00 -24.44
N ILE A 445 -6.67 -0.96 -24.81
CA ILE A 445 -6.43 -1.83 -25.96
C ILE A 445 -6.99 -1.14 -27.21
N ASN A 446 -6.10 -0.70 -28.11
CA ASN A 446 -6.47 -0.02 -29.34
C ASN A 446 -6.86 -1.02 -30.45
N SER A 447 -6.07 -2.09 -30.56
CA SER A 447 -6.32 -3.15 -31.55
C SER A 447 -5.73 -4.50 -31.13
N ARG A 448 -6.16 -5.56 -31.79
CA ARG A 448 -5.70 -6.92 -31.54
C ARG A 448 -5.38 -7.59 -32.88
N THR A 449 -4.31 -8.37 -32.91
CA THR A 449 -4.06 -9.39 -33.95
C THR A 449 -4.35 -10.78 -33.39
N SER A 450 -3.92 -11.83 -34.06
CA SER A 450 -3.97 -13.21 -33.52
C SER A 450 -2.96 -13.42 -32.35
N THR A 451 -1.87 -12.64 -32.32
CA THR A 451 -0.74 -12.89 -31.45
C THR A 451 -0.26 -11.64 -30.68
N ALA A 452 -0.90 -10.48 -30.85
CA ALA A 452 -0.47 -9.25 -30.23
C ALA A 452 -1.64 -8.33 -29.85
N LEU A 453 -1.44 -7.56 -28.80
CA LEU A 453 -2.25 -6.43 -28.39
C LEU A 453 -1.47 -5.14 -28.67
N ASN A 454 -2.09 -4.18 -29.35
CA ASN A 454 -1.60 -2.80 -29.41
C ASN A 454 -2.32 -2.00 -28.33
N VAL A 455 -1.57 -1.42 -27.42
CA VAL A 455 -2.10 -0.75 -26.23
C VAL A 455 -1.48 0.64 -26.06
N THR A 456 -2.19 1.53 -25.36
CA THR A 456 -1.68 2.88 -25.05
C THR A 456 -1.69 3.14 -23.54
N LEU A 457 -0.55 3.57 -23.03
CA LEU A 457 -0.42 4.04 -21.64
C LEU A 457 -1.11 5.39 -21.49
N THR A 458 -1.70 5.64 -20.34
CA THR A 458 -2.23 6.98 -20.00
C THR A 458 -1.13 8.05 -20.10
N SER A 459 -1.51 9.25 -20.55
CA SER A 459 -0.65 10.44 -20.47
C SER A 459 -0.73 11.15 -19.11
N ASN A 460 -1.68 10.75 -18.27
CA ASN A 460 -1.90 11.38 -16.98
C ASN A 460 -1.00 10.74 -15.90
N ARG A 461 0.02 11.48 -15.50
CA ARG A 461 0.99 11.06 -14.47
C ARG A 461 0.39 10.87 -13.08
N ASN A 462 -0.73 11.50 -12.78
CA ASN A 462 -1.43 11.31 -11.51
C ASN A 462 -2.13 9.95 -11.42
N LEU A 463 -2.56 9.38 -12.55
CA LEU A 463 -3.15 8.04 -12.59
C LEU A 463 -2.09 6.95 -12.48
N ALA A 464 -0.92 7.19 -13.05
CA ALA A 464 0.22 6.27 -13.02
C ALA A 464 1.50 7.05 -12.68
N PRO A 465 1.78 7.37 -11.41
CA PRO A 465 3.05 7.98 -11.01
C PRO A 465 4.25 7.21 -11.56
N PRO A 466 5.39 7.88 -11.88
CA PRO A 466 6.54 7.20 -12.47
C PRO A 466 7.09 6.12 -11.54
N GLY A 467 7.66 5.06 -12.12
CA GLY A 467 8.22 3.94 -11.38
C GLY A 467 7.90 2.59 -12.00
N PHE A 468 8.06 1.53 -11.23
CA PHE A 468 7.85 0.16 -11.70
C PHE A 468 6.40 -0.30 -11.48
N TYR A 469 5.93 -1.10 -12.44
CA TYR A 469 4.58 -1.69 -12.44
C TYR A 469 4.63 -3.14 -12.88
N MET A 470 3.72 -3.94 -12.31
CA MET A 470 3.39 -5.28 -12.76
C MET A 470 2.37 -5.19 -13.90
N LEU A 471 2.75 -5.58 -15.12
CA LEU A 471 1.85 -5.67 -16.27
C LEU A 471 1.16 -7.02 -16.28
N PHE A 472 -0.16 -7.02 -16.15
CA PHE A 472 -1.00 -8.20 -16.29
C PHE A 472 -1.89 -8.08 -17.52
N ILE A 473 -2.13 -9.19 -18.23
CA ILE A 473 -3.24 -9.35 -19.16
C ILE A 473 -4.25 -10.31 -18.53
N THR A 474 -5.53 -9.96 -18.60
CA THR A 474 -6.61 -10.77 -18.00
C THR A 474 -7.59 -11.17 -19.10
N ASP A 475 -7.95 -12.45 -19.18
CA ASP A 475 -8.83 -12.99 -20.21
C ASP A 475 -10.32 -12.73 -19.91
N ASN A 476 -11.19 -13.20 -20.83
CA ASN A 476 -12.66 -13.08 -20.70
C ASN A 476 -13.24 -13.85 -19.51
N ASN A 477 -12.51 -14.84 -18.97
CA ASN A 477 -12.89 -15.60 -17.78
C ASN A 477 -12.36 -14.96 -16.47
N ASN A 478 -11.77 -13.75 -16.57
CA ASN A 478 -11.10 -13.05 -15.49
C ASN A 478 -9.89 -13.82 -14.92
N VAL A 479 -9.19 -14.57 -15.78
CA VAL A 479 -7.94 -15.25 -15.41
C VAL A 479 -6.76 -14.38 -15.82
N PRO A 480 -5.92 -13.93 -14.88
CA PRO A 480 -4.77 -13.09 -15.18
C PRO A 480 -3.53 -13.92 -15.60
N SER A 481 -2.65 -13.31 -16.38
CA SER A 481 -1.30 -13.82 -16.65
C SER A 481 -0.41 -13.77 -15.39
N ILE A 482 0.79 -14.33 -15.47
CA ILE A 482 1.92 -13.89 -14.67
C ILE A 482 2.32 -12.51 -15.16
N ALA A 483 2.73 -11.62 -14.27
CA ALA A 483 3.11 -10.25 -14.63
C ALA A 483 4.44 -10.19 -15.38
N LYS A 484 4.57 -9.18 -16.24
CA LYS A 484 5.86 -8.65 -16.69
C LYS A 484 6.09 -7.30 -16.02
N TRP A 485 7.32 -7.02 -15.66
CA TRP A 485 7.66 -5.73 -15.10
C TRP A 485 7.86 -4.69 -16.19
N ILE A 486 7.26 -3.51 -15.98
CA ILE A 486 7.41 -2.33 -16.84
C ILE A 486 7.79 -1.14 -15.95
N GLN A 487 8.77 -0.35 -16.38
CA GLN A 487 9.06 0.95 -15.79
C GLN A 487 8.37 2.05 -16.61
N ILE A 488 7.54 2.86 -15.95
CA ILE A 488 7.03 4.11 -16.51
C ILE A 488 8.05 5.20 -16.21
N THR A 489 8.62 5.77 -17.26
CA THR A 489 9.64 6.83 -17.16
C THR A 489 9.02 8.22 -17.36
N PRO A 490 9.56 9.24 -16.67
CA PRO A 490 9.10 10.63 -16.79
C PRO A 490 9.06 11.16 -18.21
#